data_a169db8904b77ba899f090be66c9026b
#
_entry.id   a169db8904b77ba899f090be66c9026b
#
_cell.length_a   1.000
_cell.length_b   1.000
_cell.length_c   1.000
_cell.angle_alpha   90.00
_cell.angle_beta   90.00
_cell.angle_gamma   90.00
#
_symmetry.space_group_name_H-M   'P 1'
#
loop_
_entity.id
_entity.type
_entity.pdbx_description
1 polymer ?
#
loop_
_entity_poly.entity_id
_entity_poly.type
_entity_poly.pdbx_seq_one_letter_code
_entity_poly.pdbx_strand_id
1 'polypeptide(L)'
;MSAPAPKGNLVRDVPPVVVVAYLIYAALRGQIDFSALLVGFAVITGVWWALDRLVFVRWRAAEAPEPVVVEYCRSFFPIILIVLVVRSFLFEPFRIPSDSMMPTLLDGDFIFVNKFSYGLRLPVLNSKIVAIGEPERGDVIVFRKPSEPNVNYIKRLVGLPGDRIEVRSDAVWVNGKEMIARDVGTYTEDACYENFRQGVEVLGGHEHRIMYCPTDIHRGRCGKRSFYECPIPAQERHFSPAGGPNTPVGVFEVPPGYYFFMGDNRDNSADSRFDLGYVPEENLVGKAVRIWASFDASWIPRWKRLGTAVH
;
A
#
# COMPACT_ATOMS: atom_id res chain seq x y z
N MET A 1 25.76 51.08 -3.75
CA MET A 1 25.15 50.87 -5.07
C MET A 1 24.78 49.38 -5.14
N SER A 2 23.52 49.06 -5.02
CA SER A 2 23.02 47.67 -5.13
C SER A 2 23.08 47.25 -6.61
N ALA A 3 23.72 46.12 -6.89
CA ALA A 3 23.75 45.55 -8.25
C ALA A 3 22.32 45.33 -8.74
N PRO A 4 21.95 45.66 -9.98
CA PRO A 4 20.63 45.39 -10.52
C PRO A 4 20.36 43.88 -10.55
N ALA A 5 19.17 43.48 -10.09
CA ALA A 5 18.74 42.09 -10.12
C ALA A 5 18.88 41.52 -11.54
N PRO A 6 19.35 40.27 -11.70
CA PRO A 6 19.56 39.71 -13.02
C PRO A 6 18.21 39.63 -13.75
N LYS A 7 18.13 40.30 -14.90
CA LYS A 7 16.93 40.21 -15.79
C LYS A 7 16.83 38.76 -16.26
N GLY A 8 15.82 38.04 -15.78
CA GLY A 8 15.51 36.67 -16.23
C GLY A 8 15.34 36.66 -17.75
N ASN A 9 15.90 35.66 -18.41
CA ASN A 9 15.70 35.45 -19.83
C ASN A 9 14.41 34.65 -20.02
N LEU A 10 13.30 35.34 -20.36
CA LEU A 10 11.96 34.76 -20.49
C LEU A 10 11.92 33.47 -21.31
N VAL A 11 12.71 33.38 -22.40
CA VAL A 11 12.75 32.20 -23.27
C VAL A 11 13.36 30.99 -22.54
N ARG A 12 14.26 31.20 -21.58
CA ARG A 12 14.96 30.14 -20.86
C ARG A 12 14.32 29.82 -19.53
N ASP A 13 13.79 30.82 -18.82
CA ASP A 13 13.34 30.64 -17.45
C ASP A 13 11.85 30.27 -17.32
N VAL A 14 11.02 30.57 -18.32
CA VAL A 14 9.57 30.29 -18.31
C VAL A 14 9.21 28.81 -18.53
N PRO A 15 9.82 28.07 -19.49
CA PRO A 15 9.38 26.71 -19.80
C PRO A 15 9.40 25.74 -18.61
N PRO A 16 10.46 25.64 -17.79
CA PRO A 16 10.46 24.71 -16.67
C PRO A 16 9.43 25.08 -15.61
N VAL A 17 9.20 26.38 -15.37
CA VAL A 17 8.20 26.85 -14.42
C VAL A 17 6.78 26.47 -14.86
N VAL A 18 6.48 26.62 -16.15
CA VAL A 18 5.17 26.23 -16.71
C VAL A 18 4.95 24.72 -16.60
N VAL A 19 5.96 23.91 -16.91
CA VAL A 19 5.87 22.46 -16.79
C VAL A 19 5.65 22.03 -15.33
N VAL A 20 6.39 22.61 -14.39
CA VAL A 20 6.22 22.36 -12.95
C VAL A 20 4.80 22.73 -12.50
N ALA A 21 4.30 23.91 -12.89
CA ALA A 21 2.94 24.35 -12.56
C ALA A 21 1.88 23.39 -13.14
N TYR A 22 2.06 22.92 -14.38
CA TYR A 22 1.18 21.95 -15.00
C TYR A 22 1.19 20.60 -14.26
N LEU A 23 2.36 20.09 -13.89
CA LEU A 23 2.48 18.84 -13.13
C LEU A 23 1.76 18.92 -11.77
N ILE A 24 1.94 20.04 -11.07
CA ILE A 24 1.22 20.29 -9.81
C ILE A 24 -0.29 20.33 -10.05
N TYR A 25 -0.75 21.06 -11.07
CA TYR A 25 -2.15 21.13 -11.43
C TYR A 25 -2.73 19.75 -11.76
N ALA A 26 -2.03 18.95 -12.58
CA ALA A 26 -2.45 17.60 -12.96
C ALA A 26 -2.53 16.67 -11.73
N ALA A 27 -1.60 16.78 -10.78
CA ALA A 27 -1.63 16.03 -9.53
C ALA A 27 -2.81 16.44 -8.63
N LEU A 28 -3.08 17.74 -8.50
CA LEU A 28 -4.23 18.24 -7.72
C LEU A 28 -5.58 17.81 -8.31
N ARG A 29 -5.63 17.60 -9.63
CA ARG A 29 -6.80 17.07 -10.33
C ARG A 29 -6.89 15.53 -10.28
N GLY A 30 -5.94 14.84 -9.66
CA GLY A 30 -5.89 13.37 -9.63
C GLY A 30 -5.61 12.72 -10.99
N GLN A 31 -5.10 13.47 -11.97
CA GLN A 31 -4.76 12.97 -13.31
C GLN A 31 -3.45 12.19 -13.33
N ILE A 32 -2.54 12.49 -12.42
CA ILE A 32 -1.28 11.79 -12.23
C ILE A 32 -1.11 11.42 -10.76
N ASP A 33 -0.48 10.29 -10.50
CA ASP A 33 -0.12 9.86 -9.16
C ASP A 33 1.16 10.58 -8.65
N PHE A 34 1.44 10.43 -7.37
CA PHE A 34 2.60 11.08 -6.77
C PHE A 34 3.93 10.56 -7.35
N SER A 35 3.99 9.31 -7.82
CA SER A 35 5.19 8.75 -8.44
C SER A 35 5.45 9.39 -9.79
N ALA A 36 4.42 9.58 -10.61
CA ALA A 36 4.51 10.30 -11.89
C ALA A 36 4.92 11.77 -11.68
N LEU A 37 4.39 12.41 -10.63
CA LEU A 37 4.79 13.78 -10.26
C LEU A 37 6.29 13.86 -9.93
N LEU A 38 6.80 12.94 -9.11
CA LEU A 38 8.23 12.90 -8.77
C LEU A 38 9.12 12.63 -9.98
N VAL A 39 8.72 11.70 -10.86
CA VAL A 39 9.43 11.45 -12.13
C VAL A 39 9.44 12.71 -12.99
N GLY A 40 8.30 13.36 -13.14
CA GLY A 40 8.21 14.63 -13.88
C GLY A 40 9.13 15.71 -13.33
N PHE A 41 9.17 15.88 -12.01
CA PHE A 41 10.08 16.83 -11.37
C PHE A 41 11.55 16.46 -11.53
N ALA A 42 11.91 15.19 -11.40
CA ALA A 42 13.28 14.73 -11.63
C ALA A 42 13.71 14.98 -13.08
N VAL A 43 12.85 14.67 -14.04
CA VAL A 43 13.13 14.88 -15.47
C VAL A 43 13.30 16.36 -15.79
N ILE A 44 12.35 17.22 -15.40
CA ILE A 44 12.40 18.63 -15.75
C ILE A 44 13.61 19.33 -15.09
N THR A 45 13.86 19.06 -13.80
CA THR A 45 14.99 19.68 -13.10
C THR A 45 16.33 19.16 -13.61
N GLY A 46 16.45 17.86 -13.86
CA GLY A 46 17.68 17.24 -14.39
C GLY A 46 17.99 17.67 -15.82
N VAL A 47 16.98 17.64 -16.70
CA VAL A 47 17.14 18.06 -18.10
C VAL A 47 17.49 19.55 -18.19
N TRP A 48 16.81 20.40 -17.41
CA TRP A 48 17.06 21.85 -17.46
C TRP A 48 18.45 22.19 -16.93
N TRP A 49 18.90 21.57 -15.86
CA TRP A 49 20.26 21.70 -15.37
C TRP A 49 21.29 21.19 -16.38
N ALA A 50 21.06 20.03 -17.00
CA ALA A 50 21.95 19.48 -18.01
C ALA A 50 22.04 20.38 -19.28
N LEU A 51 20.91 20.91 -19.76
CA LEU A 51 20.88 21.85 -20.87
C LEU A 51 21.65 23.12 -20.54
N ASP A 52 21.54 23.70 -19.36
CA ASP A 52 22.34 24.84 -18.98
C ASP A 52 23.84 24.50 -18.98
N ARG A 53 24.21 23.37 -18.38
CA ARG A 53 25.60 22.93 -18.26
C ARG A 53 26.26 22.63 -19.62
N LEU A 54 25.51 22.02 -20.53
CA LEU A 54 26.06 21.54 -21.82
C LEU A 54 25.96 22.57 -22.95
N VAL A 55 24.90 23.40 -22.91
CA VAL A 55 24.56 24.29 -24.02
C VAL A 55 24.65 25.77 -23.63
N PHE A 56 23.82 26.18 -22.63
CA PHE A 56 23.64 27.61 -22.36
C PHE A 56 24.84 28.27 -21.67
N VAL A 57 25.62 27.52 -20.91
CA VAL A 57 26.86 28.01 -20.28
C VAL A 57 27.86 28.52 -21.31
N ARG A 58 27.89 27.93 -22.52
CA ARG A 58 28.80 28.33 -23.59
C ARG A 58 28.49 29.71 -24.20
N TRP A 59 27.25 30.13 -24.07
CA TRP A 59 26.77 31.43 -24.59
C TRP A 59 26.64 32.48 -23.48
N ARG A 60 26.98 32.13 -22.26
CA ARG A 60 26.99 33.05 -21.12
C ARG A 60 28.31 33.75 -21.00
N ALA A 61 28.30 35.09 -20.76
CA ALA A 61 29.52 35.82 -20.45
C ALA A 61 30.15 35.22 -19.13
N ALA A 62 31.50 35.18 -19.11
CA ALA A 62 32.24 34.52 -18.03
C ALA A 62 31.89 35.03 -16.61
N GLU A 63 31.49 36.29 -16.48
CA GLU A 63 31.13 36.94 -15.23
C GLU A 63 29.61 37.00 -14.96
N ALA A 64 28.77 36.47 -15.88
CA ALA A 64 27.33 36.54 -15.73
C ALA A 64 26.85 35.55 -14.65
N PRO A 65 26.00 35.98 -13.72
CA PRO A 65 25.48 35.10 -12.68
C PRO A 65 24.66 33.95 -13.29
N GLU A 66 24.63 32.82 -12.59
CA GLU A 66 23.75 31.69 -12.93
C GLU A 66 22.27 32.14 -12.84
N PRO A 67 21.43 31.75 -13.79
CA PRO A 67 19.98 32.03 -13.71
C PRO A 67 19.34 31.38 -12.52
N VAL A 68 18.45 32.07 -11.85
CA VAL A 68 17.75 31.62 -10.63
C VAL A 68 17.06 30.26 -10.85
N VAL A 69 16.43 30.06 -12.02
CA VAL A 69 15.74 28.79 -12.34
C VAL A 69 16.73 27.64 -12.45
N VAL A 70 17.91 27.86 -13.03
CA VAL A 70 18.95 26.82 -13.14
C VAL A 70 19.52 26.48 -11.77
N GLU A 71 19.75 27.49 -10.93
CA GLU A 71 20.20 27.30 -9.56
C GLU A 71 19.21 26.44 -8.75
N TYR A 72 17.91 26.71 -8.85
CA TYR A 72 16.88 25.85 -8.24
C TYR A 72 16.87 24.43 -8.84
N CYS A 73 16.91 24.29 -10.15
CA CYS A 73 16.98 22.98 -10.80
C CYS A 73 18.17 22.16 -10.31
N ARG A 74 19.36 22.77 -10.24
CA ARG A 74 20.58 22.13 -9.73
C ARG A 74 20.46 21.72 -8.26
N SER A 75 19.88 22.59 -7.43
CA SER A 75 19.77 22.36 -5.98
C SER A 75 18.73 21.30 -5.65
N PHE A 76 17.59 21.28 -6.33
CA PHE A 76 16.50 20.35 -6.04
C PHE A 76 16.64 18.99 -6.74
N PHE A 77 17.28 18.93 -7.91
CA PHE A 77 17.42 17.67 -8.66
C PHE A 77 17.97 16.51 -7.83
N PRO A 78 19.11 16.63 -7.11
CA PRO A 78 19.64 15.52 -6.33
C PRO A 78 18.70 15.10 -5.20
N ILE A 79 18.01 16.03 -4.57
CA ILE A 79 17.05 15.75 -3.50
C ILE A 79 15.86 14.97 -4.05
N ILE A 80 15.28 15.47 -5.16
CA ILE A 80 14.14 14.82 -5.83
C ILE A 80 14.56 13.42 -6.31
N LEU A 81 15.75 13.27 -6.86
CA LEU A 81 16.27 11.99 -7.33
C LEU A 81 16.43 10.99 -6.19
N ILE A 82 16.98 11.41 -5.05
CA ILE A 82 17.10 10.55 -3.86
C ILE A 82 15.71 10.11 -3.38
N VAL A 83 14.78 11.05 -3.23
CA VAL A 83 13.40 10.75 -2.81
C VAL A 83 12.72 9.80 -3.80
N LEU A 84 12.89 10.04 -5.10
CA LEU A 84 12.35 9.17 -6.16
C LEU A 84 12.91 7.75 -6.05
N VAL A 85 14.23 7.60 -5.88
CA VAL A 85 14.89 6.29 -5.77
C VAL A 85 14.43 5.55 -4.50
N VAL A 86 14.47 6.23 -3.35
CA VAL A 86 14.06 5.62 -2.07
C VAL A 86 12.60 5.16 -2.14
N ARG A 87 11.69 6.02 -2.58
CA ARG A 87 10.27 5.72 -2.66
C ARG A 87 9.94 4.68 -3.74
N SER A 88 10.63 4.70 -4.87
CA SER A 88 10.34 3.77 -5.98
C SER A 88 10.86 2.36 -5.72
N PHE A 89 12.00 2.23 -5.05
CA PHE A 89 12.71 0.96 -4.96
C PHE A 89 12.88 0.41 -3.55
N LEU A 90 12.81 1.25 -2.50
CA LEU A 90 13.08 0.80 -1.14
C LEU A 90 11.81 0.72 -0.30
N PHE A 91 11.37 1.86 0.24
CA PHE A 91 10.26 1.90 1.18
C PHE A 91 9.23 2.95 0.80
N GLU A 92 7.97 2.57 0.90
CA GLU A 92 6.85 3.49 0.73
C GLU A 92 6.00 3.53 2.00
N PRO A 93 5.73 4.73 2.56
CA PRO A 93 4.82 4.86 3.70
C PRO A 93 3.37 4.75 3.22
N PHE A 94 2.56 3.96 3.94
CA PHE A 94 1.12 3.85 3.75
C PHE A 94 0.39 4.13 5.05
N ARG A 95 -0.77 4.76 4.96
CA ARG A 95 -1.71 4.87 6.06
C ARG A 95 -2.76 3.78 5.93
N ILE A 96 -3.09 3.14 7.04
CA ILE A 96 -4.16 2.14 7.13
C ILE A 96 -5.48 2.88 7.36
N PRO A 97 -6.44 2.80 6.41
CA PRO A 97 -7.70 3.52 6.50
C PRO A 97 -8.87 2.66 6.98
N SER A 98 -8.64 1.38 7.31
CA SER A 98 -9.71 0.42 7.61
C SER A 98 -9.30 -0.62 8.65
N ASP A 99 -10.29 -1.23 9.26
CA ASP A 99 -10.13 -2.20 10.33
C ASP A 99 -10.03 -3.66 9.84
N SER A 100 -9.91 -3.87 8.52
CA SER A 100 -9.92 -5.23 7.93
C SER A 100 -8.73 -6.11 8.30
N MET A 101 -7.66 -5.51 8.83
CA MET A 101 -6.44 -6.21 9.28
C MET A 101 -6.28 -6.20 10.80
N MET A 102 -7.31 -5.80 11.56
CA MET A 102 -7.30 -5.93 13.02
C MET A 102 -7.20 -7.40 13.45
N PRO A 103 -6.48 -7.67 14.52
CA PRO A 103 -5.81 -6.77 15.45
C PRO A 103 -4.37 -6.40 15.01
N THR A 104 -3.87 -6.98 13.92
CA THR A 104 -2.49 -6.77 13.44
C THR A 104 -2.24 -5.30 13.08
N LEU A 105 -3.13 -4.73 12.27
CA LEU A 105 -3.09 -3.32 11.88
C LEU A 105 -4.41 -2.64 12.22
N LEU A 106 -4.31 -1.43 12.77
CA LEU A 106 -5.46 -0.60 13.16
C LEU A 106 -5.64 0.56 12.19
N ASP A 107 -6.87 1.05 12.04
CA ASP A 107 -7.10 2.34 11.38
C ASP A 107 -6.29 3.44 12.08
N GLY A 108 -5.58 4.24 11.27
CA GLY A 108 -4.65 5.26 11.72
C GLY A 108 -3.22 4.78 12.00
N ASP A 109 -2.90 3.52 11.73
CA ASP A 109 -1.52 3.07 11.64
C ASP A 109 -0.87 3.58 10.36
N PHE A 110 0.39 3.99 10.47
CA PHE A 110 1.26 4.31 9.35
C PHE A 110 2.35 3.25 9.27
N ILE A 111 2.43 2.57 8.15
CA ILE A 111 3.36 1.46 7.93
C ILE A 111 4.41 1.78 6.89
N PHE A 112 5.57 1.15 7.00
CA PHE A 112 6.52 1.05 5.91
C PHE A 112 6.29 -0.23 5.12
N VAL A 113 6.20 -0.07 3.81
CA VAL A 113 6.11 -1.17 2.84
C VAL A 113 7.43 -1.31 2.12
N ASN A 114 8.03 -2.48 2.24
CA ASN A 114 9.25 -2.85 1.53
C ASN A 114 8.89 -3.27 0.10
N LYS A 115 9.29 -2.46 -0.88
CA LYS A 115 8.97 -2.67 -2.29
C LYS A 115 9.91 -3.65 -2.98
N PHE A 116 11.13 -3.82 -2.49
CA PHE A 116 12.10 -4.72 -3.11
C PHE A 116 11.93 -6.18 -2.68
N SER A 117 11.10 -6.49 -1.68
CA SER A 117 10.89 -7.88 -1.21
C SER A 117 10.51 -8.84 -2.34
N TYR A 118 9.72 -8.39 -3.32
CA TYR A 118 9.22 -9.23 -4.42
C TYR A 118 9.79 -8.82 -5.79
N GLY A 119 10.93 -8.11 -5.77
CA GLY A 119 11.62 -7.63 -6.96
C GLY A 119 11.48 -6.14 -7.21
N LEU A 120 12.45 -5.59 -7.94
CA LEU A 120 12.44 -4.18 -8.30
C LEU A 120 11.52 -3.94 -9.49
N ARG A 121 10.67 -2.93 -9.37
CA ARG A 121 9.72 -2.50 -10.42
C ARG A 121 9.99 -1.08 -10.82
N LEU A 122 9.87 -0.78 -12.11
CA LEU A 122 10.00 0.59 -12.62
C LEU A 122 8.87 1.47 -12.04
N PRO A 123 9.20 2.71 -11.62
CA PRO A 123 8.17 3.66 -11.21
C PRO A 123 7.24 3.94 -12.40
N VAL A 124 5.97 4.20 -12.13
CA VAL A 124 4.89 4.48 -13.12
C VAL A 124 4.52 3.24 -13.95
N LEU A 125 5.46 2.62 -14.64
CA LEU A 125 5.21 1.46 -15.52
C LEU A 125 4.95 0.16 -14.74
N ASN A 126 5.39 0.07 -13.49
CA ASN A 126 5.26 -1.09 -12.61
C ASN A 126 5.80 -2.42 -13.20
N SER A 127 6.56 -2.38 -14.27
CA SER A 127 7.20 -3.56 -14.85
C SER A 127 8.35 -4.05 -13.97
N LYS A 128 8.38 -5.36 -13.66
CA LYS A 128 9.42 -6.00 -12.86
C LYS A 128 10.71 -6.09 -13.66
N ILE A 129 11.77 -5.45 -13.19
CA ILE A 129 13.11 -5.41 -13.85
C ILE A 129 14.12 -6.35 -13.21
N VAL A 130 13.97 -6.63 -11.91
CA VAL A 130 14.82 -7.57 -11.17
C VAL A 130 13.94 -8.41 -10.25
N ALA A 131 14.05 -9.73 -10.33
CA ALA A 131 13.46 -10.65 -9.36
C ALA A 131 14.42 -10.75 -8.16
N ILE A 132 13.90 -10.56 -6.93
CA ILE A 132 14.71 -10.63 -5.70
C ILE A 132 14.19 -11.73 -4.78
N GLY A 133 12.89 -11.75 -4.50
CA GLY A 133 12.23 -12.74 -3.66
C GLY A 133 10.83 -13.03 -4.15
N GLU A 134 10.18 -14.00 -3.55
CA GLU A 134 8.81 -14.39 -3.82
C GLU A 134 7.94 -14.12 -2.59
N PRO A 135 6.63 -13.87 -2.76
CA PRO A 135 5.71 -13.76 -1.65
C PRO A 135 5.60 -15.08 -0.89
N GLU A 136 5.68 -15.01 0.43
CA GLU A 136 5.56 -16.16 1.31
C GLU A 136 4.19 -16.16 2.01
N ARG A 137 3.67 -17.37 2.28
CA ARG A 137 2.42 -17.50 3.02
C ARG A 137 2.54 -16.90 4.43
N GLY A 138 1.59 -16.08 4.79
CA GLY A 138 1.61 -15.31 6.05
C GLY A 138 2.08 -13.87 5.87
N ASP A 139 2.70 -13.50 4.75
CA ASP A 139 3.09 -12.13 4.48
C ASP A 139 1.90 -11.17 4.46
N VAL A 140 2.05 -10.03 5.11
CA VAL A 140 1.09 -8.91 4.98
C VAL A 140 1.53 -8.03 3.82
N ILE A 141 0.73 -7.99 2.77
CA ILE A 141 1.11 -7.40 1.47
C ILE A 141 0.19 -6.25 1.11
N VAL A 142 0.79 -5.15 0.65
CA VAL A 142 0.07 -4.09 -0.06
C VAL A 142 0.06 -4.42 -1.53
N PHE A 143 -1.12 -4.34 -2.14
CA PHE A 143 -1.33 -4.59 -3.57
C PHE A 143 -2.42 -3.66 -4.13
N ARG A 144 -2.41 -3.47 -5.45
CA ARG A 144 -3.45 -2.74 -6.17
C ARG A 144 -4.68 -3.62 -6.34
N LYS A 145 -5.85 -3.09 -6.05
CA LYS A 145 -7.11 -3.82 -6.25
C LYS A 145 -7.28 -4.15 -7.74
N PRO A 146 -7.49 -5.41 -8.14
CA PRO A 146 -7.57 -5.79 -9.55
C PRO A 146 -8.65 -5.05 -10.34
N SER A 147 -9.82 -4.84 -9.75
CA SER A 147 -10.93 -4.12 -10.37
C SER A 147 -10.77 -2.59 -10.40
N GLU A 148 -9.90 -2.04 -9.53
CA GLU A 148 -9.66 -0.61 -9.35
C GLU A 148 -8.19 -0.35 -9.05
N PRO A 149 -7.28 -0.35 -10.05
CA PRO A 149 -5.82 -0.29 -9.83
C PRO A 149 -5.30 0.97 -9.14
N ASN A 150 -6.12 2.02 -9.03
CA ASN A 150 -5.81 3.24 -8.29
C ASN A 150 -6.03 3.11 -6.78
N VAL A 151 -6.66 2.00 -6.33
CA VAL A 151 -6.93 1.73 -4.92
C VAL A 151 -5.98 0.66 -4.41
N ASN A 152 -5.25 0.98 -3.34
CA ASN A 152 -4.38 0.01 -2.69
C ASN A 152 -5.13 -0.71 -1.57
N TYR A 153 -4.99 -2.02 -1.54
CA TYR A 153 -5.46 -2.90 -0.47
C TYR A 153 -4.27 -3.46 0.31
N ILE A 154 -4.52 -3.81 1.55
CA ILE A 154 -3.57 -4.53 2.39
C ILE A 154 -4.28 -5.74 2.99
N LYS A 155 -3.71 -6.92 2.79
CA LYS A 155 -4.25 -8.20 3.29
C LYS A 155 -3.10 -9.17 3.57
N ARG A 156 -3.43 -10.26 4.26
CA ARG A 156 -2.51 -11.36 4.50
C ARG A 156 -2.57 -12.38 3.38
N LEU A 157 -1.41 -12.81 2.91
CA LEU A 157 -1.26 -13.84 1.90
C LEU A 157 -1.56 -15.22 2.50
N VAL A 158 -2.64 -15.83 2.05
CA VAL A 158 -3.08 -17.15 2.52
C VAL A 158 -2.80 -18.23 1.48
N GLY A 159 -3.08 -17.99 0.21
CA GLY A 159 -2.91 -18.96 -0.88
C GLY A 159 -1.85 -18.53 -1.88
N LEU A 160 -0.92 -19.44 -2.18
CA LEU A 160 0.08 -19.32 -3.23
C LEU A 160 -0.44 -19.92 -4.54
N PRO A 161 0.18 -19.60 -5.70
CA PRO A 161 -0.19 -20.23 -6.98
C PRO A 161 -0.22 -21.76 -6.92
N GLY A 162 -1.32 -22.37 -7.33
CA GLY A 162 -1.54 -23.82 -7.30
C GLY A 162 -2.14 -24.35 -6.00
N ASP A 163 -2.33 -23.53 -4.97
CA ASP A 163 -2.96 -23.97 -3.74
C ASP A 163 -4.47 -24.17 -3.87
N ARG A 164 -4.95 -25.13 -3.12
CA ARG A 164 -6.38 -25.33 -2.83
C ARG A 164 -6.69 -24.80 -1.44
N ILE A 165 -7.47 -23.73 -1.38
CA ILE A 165 -7.92 -23.09 -0.15
C ILE A 165 -9.36 -23.51 0.12
N GLU A 166 -9.63 -23.98 1.34
CA GLU A 166 -10.99 -24.25 1.80
C GLU A 166 -11.24 -23.40 3.06
N VAL A 167 -12.37 -22.70 3.06
CA VAL A 167 -12.82 -21.92 4.21
C VAL A 167 -14.08 -22.60 4.76
N ARG A 168 -13.96 -23.14 5.97
CA ARG A 168 -15.04 -23.86 6.65
C ARG A 168 -15.29 -23.18 8.00
N SER A 169 -16.46 -22.57 8.15
CA SER A 169 -16.78 -21.76 9.34
C SER A 169 -15.67 -20.69 9.56
N ASP A 170 -14.92 -20.79 10.64
CA ASP A 170 -13.88 -19.84 11.01
C ASP A 170 -12.45 -20.40 10.75
N ALA A 171 -12.35 -21.61 10.20
CA ALA A 171 -11.09 -22.28 9.91
C ALA A 171 -10.72 -22.18 8.44
N VAL A 172 -9.41 -22.04 8.17
CA VAL A 172 -8.82 -22.03 6.84
C VAL A 172 -8.01 -23.31 6.65
N TRP A 173 -8.22 -23.95 5.53
CA TRP A 173 -7.52 -25.18 5.13
C TRP A 173 -6.73 -24.90 3.85
N VAL A 174 -5.48 -25.28 3.83
CA VAL A 174 -4.62 -25.13 2.66
C VAL A 174 -4.11 -26.51 2.27
N ASN A 175 -4.44 -26.93 1.04
CA ASN A 175 -4.07 -28.25 0.51
C ASN A 175 -4.48 -29.40 1.43
N GLY A 176 -5.68 -29.31 2.01
CA GLY A 176 -6.23 -30.31 2.92
C GLY A 176 -5.70 -30.28 4.36
N LYS A 177 -4.75 -29.36 4.66
CA LYS A 177 -4.23 -29.16 6.02
C LYS A 177 -4.89 -27.97 6.67
N GLU A 178 -5.45 -28.16 7.85
CA GLU A 178 -5.99 -27.06 8.65
C GLU A 178 -4.88 -26.12 9.11
N MET A 179 -5.08 -24.84 8.93
CA MET A 179 -4.23 -23.81 9.52
C MET A 179 -4.72 -23.62 10.95
N ILE A 180 -3.92 -24.08 11.89
CA ILE A 180 -4.29 -24.19 13.31
C ILE A 180 -4.65 -22.79 13.82
N ALA A 181 -5.89 -22.63 14.23
CA ALA A 181 -6.35 -21.46 14.96
C ALA A 181 -6.72 -21.87 16.38
N ARG A 182 -6.12 -21.23 17.38
CA ARG A 182 -6.50 -21.41 18.80
C ARG A 182 -7.20 -20.16 19.29
N ASP A 183 -8.29 -20.35 20.01
CA ASP A 183 -8.99 -19.26 20.68
C ASP A 183 -8.12 -18.69 21.82
N VAL A 184 -7.97 -17.38 21.87
CA VAL A 184 -7.20 -16.68 22.90
C VAL A 184 -8.08 -15.71 23.71
N GLY A 185 -9.39 -15.77 23.54
CA GLY A 185 -10.37 -14.98 24.27
C GLY A 185 -10.95 -13.82 23.47
N THR A 186 -11.40 -12.79 24.16
CA THR A 186 -12.05 -11.62 23.56
C THR A 186 -11.07 -10.47 23.37
N TYR A 187 -11.32 -9.66 22.34
CA TYR A 187 -10.58 -8.43 22.07
C TYR A 187 -11.03 -7.33 23.03
N THR A 188 -10.08 -6.65 23.68
CA THR A 188 -10.35 -5.64 24.70
C THR A 188 -9.63 -4.30 24.46
N GLU A 189 -8.87 -4.18 23.36
CA GLU A 189 -8.03 -3.01 23.12
C GLU A 189 -8.80 -1.83 22.48
N ASP A 190 -9.98 -2.09 21.93
CA ASP A 190 -10.85 -1.07 21.32
C ASP A 190 -12.31 -1.35 21.72
N ALA A 191 -12.97 -0.39 22.36
CA ALA A 191 -14.36 -0.50 22.80
C ALA A 191 -15.35 -0.78 21.66
N CYS A 192 -14.97 -0.49 20.41
CA CYS A 192 -15.78 -0.78 19.24
C CYS A 192 -15.84 -2.26 18.90
N TYR A 193 -14.86 -3.00 19.33
CA TYR A 193 -14.68 -4.42 19.08
C TYR A 193 -14.64 -5.24 20.37
N GLU A 194 -15.03 -4.61 21.49
CA GLU A 194 -15.21 -5.31 22.75
C GLU A 194 -16.17 -6.49 22.53
N ASN A 195 -15.80 -7.67 22.91
CA ASN A 195 -16.50 -8.93 22.67
C ASN A 195 -16.19 -9.64 21.34
N PHE A 196 -15.41 -9.06 20.43
CA PHE A 196 -14.92 -9.84 19.29
C PHE A 196 -14.00 -10.95 19.77
N ARG A 197 -14.19 -12.17 19.25
CA ARG A 197 -13.31 -13.30 19.57
C ARG A 197 -11.99 -13.14 18.86
N GLN A 198 -10.91 -13.46 19.56
CA GLN A 198 -9.58 -13.53 18.99
C GLN A 198 -9.11 -14.97 18.86
N GLY A 199 -8.44 -15.26 17.76
CA GLY A 199 -7.69 -16.48 17.56
C GLY A 199 -6.22 -16.18 17.24
N VAL A 200 -5.37 -17.19 17.41
CA VAL A 200 -4.01 -17.21 16.86
C VAL A 200 -3.96 -18.29 15.79
N GLU A 201 -3.65 -17.88 14.59
CA GLU A 201 -3.51 -18.76 13.42
C GLU A 201 -2.04 -18.89 13.03
N VAL A 202 -1.64 -20.06 12.49
CA VAL A 202 -0.30 -20.32 12.00
C VAL A 202 -0.33 -20.47 10.49
N LEU A 203 0.21 -19.50 9.77
CA LEU A 203 0.36 -19.54 8.32
C LEU A 203 1.84 -19.45 7.95
N GLY A 204 2.32 -20.39 7.11
CA GLY A 204 3.71 -20.40 6.67
C GLY A 204 4.74 -20.51 7.79
N GLY A 205 4.35 -21.02 8.97
CA GLY A 205 5.20 -21.07 10.17
C GLY A 205 5.19 -19.81 11.03
N HIS A 206 4.44 -18.79 10.64
CA HIS A 206 4.29 -17.54 11.40
C HIS A 206 2.97 -17.50 12.14
N GLU A 207 3.04 -17.29 13.46
CA GLU A 207 1.86 -17.03 14.28
C GLU A 207 1.39 -15.58 14.09
N HIS A 208 0.08 -15.40 13.92
CA HIS A 208 -0.56 -14.11 13.89
C HIS A 208 -1.93 -14.16 14.52
N ARG A 209 -2.42 -12.99 14.94
CA ARG A 209 -3.74 -12.87 15.54
C ARG A 209 -4.80 -12.63 14.48
N ILE A 210 -5.96 -13.23 14.67
CA ILE A 210 -7.14 -13.03 13.84
C ILE A 210 -8.33 -12.65 14.72
N MET A 211 -9.32 -12.00 14.12
CA MET A 211 -10.55 -11.61 14.82
C MET A 211 -11.79 -12.15 14.11
N TYR A 212 -12.76 -12.52 14.93
CA TYR A 212 -14.08 -12.97 14.49
C TYR A 212 -15.17 -12.21 15.22
N CYS A 213 -16.31 -12.02 14.55
CA CYS A 213 -17.53 -11.54 15.17
C CYS A 213 -18.05 -12.56 16.19
N PRO A 214 -18.54 -12.12 17.35
CA PRO A 214 -19.31 -13.00 18.22
C PRO A 214 -20.62 -13.42 17.55
N THR A 215 -21.04 -14.66 17.80
CA THR A 215 -22.25 -15.25 17.19
C THR A 215 -23.55 -14.62 17.65
N ASP A 216 -23.52 -13.88 18.75
CA ASP A 216 -24.67 -13.33 19.47
C ASP A 216 -24.86 -11.81 19.31
N ILE A 217 -23.95 -11.12 18.61
CA ILE A 217 -24.03 -9.67 18.38
C ILE A 217 -24.44 -9.39 16.94
N HIS A 218 -25.67 -8.96 16.74
CA HIS A 218 -26.19 -8.64 15.41
C HIS A 218 -25.96 -7.20 14.97
N ARG A 219 -25.64 -6.26 15.85
CA ARG A 219 -25.36 -4.84 15.52
C ARG A 219 -24.56 -4.14 16.60
N GLY A 220 -23.45 -3.55 16.25
CA GLY A 220 -22.69 -2.63 17.09
C GLY A 220 -22.52 -1.27 16.43
N ARG A 221 -22.81 -0.20 17.17
CA ARG A 221 -22.52 1.18 16.73
C ARG A 221 -21.32 1.69 17.51
N CYS A 222 -20.29 2.14 16.81
CA CYS A 222 -19.13 2.70 17.45
C CYS A 222 -18.83 4.11 16.97
N GLY A 223 -19.28 5.08 17.74
CA GLY A 223 -19.02 6.50 17.52
C GLY A 223 -19.51 7.02 16.14
N LYS A 224 -18.67 7.75 15.44
CA LYS A 224 -18.92 8.25 14.08
C LYS A 224 -18.54 7.25 12.98
N ARG A 225 -17.95 6.11 13.34
CA ARG A 225 -17.59 5.04 12.38
C ARG A 225 -18.82 4.25 11.99
N SER A 226 -18.86 3.84 10.74
CA SER A 226 -19.96 3.10 10.14
C SER A 226 -20.29 1.80 10.89
N PHE A 227 -21.54 1.39 10.76
CA PHE A 227 -22.11 0.21 11.35
C PHE A 227 -21.26 -1.04 11.07
N TYR A 228 -20.92 -1.79 12.14
CA TYR A 228 -20.60 -3.18 12.01
C TYR A 228 -21.90 -3.97 12.13
N GLU A 229 -22.36 -4.49 11.04
CA GLU A 229 -23.20 -5.67 11.08
C GLU A 229 -22.23 -6.84 11.15
N CYS A 230 -22.16 -7.55 12.25
CA CYS A 230 -21.57 -8.87 12.24
C CYS A 230 -22.30 -9.66 11.18
N PRO A 231 -21.62 -10.12 10.13
CA PRO A 231 -22.29 -10.82 9.07
C PRO A 231 -22.92 -12.09 9.61
N ILE A 232 -23.95 -12.54 8.93
CA ILE A 232 -24.72 -13.76 9.04
C ILE A 232 -23.88 -14.92 9.64
N PRO A 233 -24.43 -15.74 10.53
CA PRO A 233 -23.76 -16.90 11.10
C PRO A 233 -22.98 -17.69 10.05
N ALA A 234 -21.83 -18.24 10.42
CA ALA A 234 -20.92 -18.96 9.51
C ALA A 234 -21.61 -20.01 8.62
N GLN A 235 -22.75 -20.54 9.07
CA GLN A 235 -23.58 -21.51 8.35
C GLN A 235 -24.37 -20.90 7.17
N GLU A 236 -24.54 -19.58 7.14
CA GLU A 236 -25.30 -18.86 6.12
C GLU A 236 -24.43 -17.96 5.22
N ARG A 237 -23.11 -18.01 5.40
CA ARG A 237 -22.19 -17.19 4.59
C ARG A 237 -22.08 -17.75 3.19
N HIS A 238 -22.57 -16.99 2.24
CA HIS A 238 -22.32 -17.27 0.82
C HIS A 238 -21.01 -16.59 0.42
N PHE A 239 -19.94 -17.36 0.31
CA PHE A 239 -18.70 -16.87 -0.31
C PHE A 239 -18.96 -16.71 -1.81
N SER A 240 -18.65 -15.54 -2.35
CA SER A 240 -18.64 -15.37 -3.80
C SER A 240 -17.44 -16.13 -4.36
N PRO A 241 -17.63 -17.11 -5.23
CA PRO A 241 -16.51 -17.90 -5.73
C PRO A 241 -15.62 -17.00 -6.58
N ALA A 242 -14.36 -16.85 -6.18
CA ALA A 242 -13.33 -16.19 -6.98
C ALA A 242 -13.03 -16.94 -8.29
N GLY A 243 -13.63 -18.10 -8.51
CA GLY A 243 -13.33 -19.01 -9.61
C GLY A 243 -14.44 -19.28 -10.64
N GLY A 244 -15.52 -18.52 -10.64
CA GLY A 244 -16.59 -18.72 -11.64
C GLY A 244 -17.74 -19.63 -11.17
N PRO A 245 -18.76 -19.85 -12.03
CA PRO A 245 -20.08 -20.36 -11.63
C PRO A 245 -20.13 -21.82 -11.13
N ASN A 246 -19.07 -22.58 -11.30
CA ASN A 246 -19.04 -24.01 -10.93
C ASN A 246 -18.09 -24.32 -9.75
N THR A 247 -17.51 -23.29 -9.08
CA THR A 247 -16.63 -23.52 -7.94
C THR A 247 -17.47 -23.78 -6.69
N PRO A 248 -17.20 -24.87 -5.93
CA PRO A 248 -17.90 -25.11 -4.67
C PRO A 248 -17.73 -23.94 -3.70
N VAL A 249 -18.81 -23.53 -3.05
CA VAL A 249 -18.80 -22.44 -2.05
C VAL A 249 -17.78 -22.77 -0.96
N GLY A 250 -16.87 -21.81 -0.68
CA GLY A 250 -15.82 -21.97 0.34
C GLY A 250 -14.58 -22.75 -0.11
N VAL A 251 -14.49 -23.15 -1.38
CA VAL A 251 -13.31 -23.81 -1.96
C VAL A 251 -12.79 -22.98 -3.13
N PHE A 252 -11.48 -22.67 -3.08
CA PHE A 252 -10.81 -21.82 -4.04
C PHE A 252 -9.54 -22.48 -4.54
N GLU A 253 -9.36 -22.58 -5.84
CA GLU A 253 -8.13 -23.06 -6.47
C GLU A 253 -7.37 -21.86 -7.03
N VAL A 254 -6.18 -21.59 -6.48
CA VAL A 254 -5.41 -20.40 -6.84
C VAL A 254 -4.71 -20.61 -8.18
N PRO A 255 -5.05 -19.82 -9.23
CA PRO A 255 -4.44 -20.00 -10.55
C PRO A 255 -2.94 -19.70 -10.56
N PRO A 256 -2.17 -20.23 -11.51
CA PRO A 256 -0.78 -19.83 -11.73
C PRO A 256 -0.63 -18.30 -11.91
N GLY A 257 0.32 -17.69 -11.20
CA GLY A 257 0.56 -16.25 -11.25
C GLY A 257 -0.40 -15.40 -10.42
N TYR A 258 -1.29 -16.03 -9.65
CA TYR A 258 -2.24 -15.35 -8.77
C TYR A 258 -2.05 -15.75 -7.32
N TYR A 259 -2.56 -14.90 -6.43
CA TYR A 259 -2.49 -15.06 -4.98
C TYR A 259 -3.87 -14.91 -4.34
N PHE A 260 -4.08 -15.59 -3.21
CA PHE A 260 -5.31 -15.52 -2.43
C PHE A 260 -5.05 -14.84 -1.08
N PHE A 261 -5.78 -13.78 -0.83
CA PHE A 261 -5.60 -12.90 0.33
C PHE A 261 -6.79 -12.92 1.26
N MET A 262 -6.54 -12.86 2.57
CA MET A 262 -7.58 -12.67 3.58
C MET A 262 -7.22 -11.54 4.56
N GLY A 263 -8.22 -10.89 5.12
CA GLY A 263 -8.02 -9.98 6.25
C GLY A 263 -7.88 -10.72 7.56
N ASP A 264 -7.13 -10.16 8.50
CA ASP A 264 -7.01 -10.71 9.85
C ASP A 264 -8.29 -10.50 10.65
N ASN A 265 -9.07 -9.45 10.36
CA ASN A 265 -10.44 -9.27 10.81
C ASN A 265 -11.39 -10.05 9.88
N ARG A 266 -11.51 -11.34 10.12
CA ARG A 266 -12.14 -12.34 9.25
C ARG A 266 -13.53 -11.96 8.77
N ASP A 267 -14.32 -11.38 9.65
CA ASP A 267 -15.73 -11.05 9.37
C ASP A 267 -15.93 -9.61 8.91
N ASN A 268 -14.87 -8.80 8.95
CA ASN A 268 -14.88 -7.42 8.51
C ASN A 268 -13.82 -7.14 7.43
N SER A 269 -13.74 -8.02 6.44
CA SER A 269 -12.75 -7.90 5.36
C SER A 269 -13.38 -8.22 4.01
N ALA A 270 -13.36 -7.25 3.12
CA ALA A 270 -13.58 -7.48 1.69
C ALA A 270 -12.28 -8.02 1.09
N ASP A 271 -12.19 -9.34 0.88
CA ASP A 271 -10.98 -10.03 0.48
C ASP A 271 -11.26 -11.09 -0.61
N SER A 272 -10.28 -11.99 -0.86
CA SER A 272 -10.38 -12.96 -1.95
C SER A 272 -11.52 -13.95 -1.82
N ARG A 273 -12.12 -14.08 -0.64
CA ARG A 273 -13.35 -14.89 -0.44
C ARG A 273 -14.58 -14.26 -1.10
N PHE A 274 -14.50 -12.96 -1.42
CA PHE A 274 -15.60 -12.14 -1.92
C PHE A 274 -15.21 -11.43 -3.23
N ASP A 275 -15.60 -10.18 -3.39
CA ASP A 275 -15.46 -9.40 -4.63
C ASP A 275 -14.01 -9.09 -5.04
N LEU A 276 -13.05 -9.22 -4.14
CA LEU A 276 -11.65 -9.01 -4.48
C LEU A 276 -11.14 -10.08 -5.45
N GLY A 277 -11.54 -11.35 -5.27
CA GLY A 277 -11.07 -12.47 -6.07
C GLY A 277 -9.55 -12.73 -5.92
N TYR A 278 -8.96 -13.33 -6.93
CA TYR A 278 -7.52 -13.59 -6.99
C TYR A 278 -6.76 -12.33 -7.42
N VAL A 279 -5.60 -12.11 -6.81
CA VAL A 279 -4.74 -10.96 -7.09
C VAL A 279 -3.56 -11.40 -7.95
N PRO A 280 -3.37 -10.85 -9.16
CA PRO A 280 -2.22 -11.19 -10.00
C PRO A 280 -0.92 -10.63 -9.42
N GLU A 281 0.19 -11.29 -9.71
CA GLU A 281 1.52 -10.90 -9.23
C GLU A 281 1.90 -9.46 -9.58
N GLU A 282 1.50 -9.00 -10.74
CA GLU A 282 1.79 -7.64 -11.22
C GLU A 282 1.14 -6.54 -10.36
N ASN A 283 0.09 -6.88 -9.60
CA ASN A 283 -0.57 -5.94 -8.72
C ASN A 283 0.12 -5.79 -7.36
N LEU A 284 1.08 -6.67 -7.02
CA LEU A 284 1.79 -6.60 -5.75
C LEU A 284 2.65 -5.33 -5.69
N VAL A 285 2.54 -4.58 -4.59
CA VAL A 285 3.32 -3.37 -4.32
C VAL A 285 4.51 -3.69 -3.41
N GLY A 286 4.29 -4.41 -2.31
CA GLY A 286 5.35 -4.82 -1.41
C GLY A 286 4.86 -5.37 -0.07
N LYS A 287 5.82 -5.82 0.75
CA LYS A 287 5.58 -6.40 2.08
C LYS A 287 5.52 -5.31 3.14
N ALA A 288 4.46 -5.30 3.95
CA ALA A 288 4.39 -4.46 5.14
C ALA A 288 5.38 -4.97 6.18
N VAL A 289 6.22 -4.09 6.73
CA VAL A 289 7.31 -4.51 7.62
C VAL A 289 7.26 -3.90 9.01
N ARG A 290 6.89 -2.63 9.13
CA ARG A 290 6.86 -1.94 10.43
C ARG A 290 5.83 -0.83 10.48
N ILE A 291 5.26 -0.62 11.67
CA ILE A 291 4.46 0.55 12.01
C ILE A 291 5.44 1.65 12.47
N TRP A 292 5.46 2.78 11.77
CA TRP A 292 6.34 3.90 12.11
C TRP A 292 5.62 5.06 12.81
N ALA A 293 4.28 5.10 12.72
CA ALA A 293 3.44 5.99 13.50
C ALA A 293 2.03 5.36 13.63
N SER A 294 1.30 5.74 14.68
CA SER A 294 -0.07 5.29 14.90
C SER A 294 -0.84 6.35 15.65
N PHE A 295 -2.02 6.70 15.15
CA PHE A 295 -2.90 7.69 15.77
C PHE A 295 -4.32 7.13 15.86
N ASP A 296 -5.04 7.49 16.91
CA ASP A 296 -6.46 7.20 17.00
C ASP A 296 -7.32 8.17 16.18
N ALA A 297 -8.63 8.03 16.24
CA ALA A 297 -9.56 8.90 15.52
C ALA A 297 -9.52 10.37 15.97
N SER A 298 -8.97 10.65 17.15
CA SER A 298 -8.77 11.99 17.72
C SER A 298 -7.36 12.52 17.49
N TRP A 299 -6.55 11.84 16.67
CA TRP A 299 -5.14 12.15 16.42
C TRP A 299 -4.25 12.04 17.66
N ILE A 300 -4.65 11.24 18.66
CA ILE A 300 -3.81 10.95 19.82
C ILE A 300 -2.84 9.83 19.45
N PRO A 301 -1.50 10.01 19.68
CA PRO A 301 -0.52 9.01 19.31
C PRO A 301 -0.65 7.73 20.15
N ARG A 302 -0.63 6.57 19.50
CA ARG A 302 -0.56 5.24 20.13
C ARG A 302 0.91 4.81 20.24
N TRP A 303 1.64 5.34 21.21
CA TRP A 303 3.09 5.14 21.35
C TRP A 303 3.54 3.68 21.42
N LYS A 304 2.71 2.80 21.99
CA LYS A 304 3.01 1.36 22.11
C LYS A 304 3.12 0.64 20.76
N ARG A 305 2.55 1.23 19.70
CA ARG A 305 2.58 0.65 18.35
C ARG A 305 3.77 1.10 17.52
N LEU A 306 4.48 2.14 17.97
CA LEU A 306 5.63 2.69 17.26
C LEU A 306 6.77 1.66 17.18
N GLY A 307 7.26 1.38 15.98
CA GLY A 307 8.33 0.42 15.72
C GLY A 307 7.91 -1.05 15.74
N THR A 308 6.61 -1.35 15.98
CA THR A 308 6.10 -2.72 15.95
C THR A 308 6.29 -3.34 14.57
N ALA A 309 6.85 -4.56 14.53
CA ALA A 309 6.97 -5.33 13.31
C ALA A 309 5.60 -5.86 12.88
N VAL A 310 5.38 -5.94 11.59
CA VAL A 310 4.18 -6.54 10.98
C VAL A 310 4.55 -7.96 10.55
N HIS A 311 3.91 -8.94 11.20
CA HIS A 311 4.12 -10.38 10.95
C HIS A 311 2.81 -11.03 10.55
#